data_c69d20365e6963b71bf07f9a46bbc7af
#
_entry.id   c69d20365e6963b71bf07f9a46bbc7af
#
_cell.length_a   1.000
_cell.length_b   1.000
_cell.length_c   1.000
_cell.angle_alpha   90.00
_cell.angle_beta   90.00
_cell.angle_gamma   90.00
#
_symmetry.space_group_name_H-M   'P 1'
#
loop_
_entity.id
_entity.type
_entity.pdbx_description
1 polymer ?
#
loop_
_entity_poly.entity_id
_entity_poly.type
_entity_poly.pdbx_seq_one_letter_code
_entity_poly.pdbx_strand_id
1 'polypeptide(L)'
;MRKIKIKEKNHNLRIKYKESEWRSSESVATALCAAATQVIFESMIDDSDKKQFFDAMVIGFTAAKAGVDGIEELDKTFAKITGEFGEGVDKPLN
;
A
#
# COMPACT_ATOMS: atom_id res chain seq x y z
N MET A 1 16.91 4.07 16.90
CA MET A 1 15.47 3.88 16.59
C MET A 1 15.26 3.74 15.10
N ARG A 2 14.54 2.72 14.68
CA ARG A 2 14.26 2.50 13.27
C ARG A 2 13.19 3.46 12.79
N LYS A 3 13.47 4.14 11.69
CA LYS A 3 12.54 5.11 11.13
C LYS A 3 12.35 4.88 9.65
N ILE A 4 11.14 5.11 9.19
CA ILE A 4 10.82 5.13 7.77
C ILE A 4 10.14 6.45 7.51
N LYS A 5 10.63 7.18 6.50
CA LYS A 5 10.01 8.42 6.07
C LYS A 5 9.33 8.19 4.74
N ILE A 6 8.09 8.64 4.64
CA ILE A 6 7.31 8.54 3.42
C ILE A 6 6.93 9.95 2.99
N LYS A 7 7.27 10.30 1.77
CA LYS A 7 6.92 11.60 1.19
C LYS A 7 6.18 11.40 -0.11
N GLU A 8 5.19 12.23 -0.34
CA GLU A 8 4.48 12.24 -1.61
C GLU A 8 4.75 13.54 -2.33
N LYS A 9 5.04 13.45 -3.63
CA LYS A 9 5.21 14.62 -4.47
C LYS A 9 4.72 14.26 -5.87
N ASN A 10 3.75 15.02 -6.36
CA ASN A 10 3.19 14.80 -7.70
C ASN A 10 2.70 13.36 -7.88
N HIS A 11 2.00 12.85 -6.87
CA HIS A 11 1.45 11.49 -6.85
C HIS A 11 2.50 10.37 -6.83
N ASN A 12 3.76 10.72 -6.57
CA ASN A 12 4.82 9.75 -6.43
C ASN A 12 5.22 9.63 -4.96
N LEU A 13 5.32 8.40 -4.49
CA LEU A 13 5.77 8.14 -3.14
C LEU A 13 7.26 7.94 -3.12
N ARG A 14 7.91 8.53 -2.12
CA ARG A 14 9.32 8.31 -1.85
C ARG A 14 9.47 7.80 -0.44
N ILE A 15 10.18 6.72 -0.31
CA ILE A 15 10.39 6.05 0.97
C ILE A 15 11.87 6.14 1.30
N LYS A 16 12.17 6.67 2.48
CA LYS A 16 13.56 6.77 2.95
C LYS A 16 13.72 6.06 4.28
N TYR A 17 14.79 5.31 4.40
CA TYR A 17 15.14 4.63 5.64
C TYR A 17 16.66 4.45 5.67
N LYS A 18 17.21 4.25 6.86
CA LYS A 18 18.64 3.95 7.03
C LYS A 18 18.82 2.45 7.06
N GLU A 19 19.60 1.93 6.11
CA GLU A 19 19.84 0.49 6.05
C GLU A 19 20.48 -0.02 7.33
N SER A 20 21.29 0.80 8.00
CA SER A 20 21.93 0.39 9.24
C SER A 20 20.95 0.14 10.38
N GLU A 21 19.75 0.70 10.30
CA GLU A 21 18.72 0.52 11.31
C GLU A 21 17.81 -0.68 11.03
N TRP A 22 17.91 -1.22 9.82
CA TRP A 22 17.05 -2.31 9.38
C TRP A 22 17.90 -3.49 8.93
N ARG A 23 17.41 -4.68 9.21
CA ARG A 23 18.13 -5.89 8.84
C ARG A 23 18.20 -6.09 7.33
N SER A 24 17.12 -5.73 6.65
CA SER A 24 16.99 -6.02 5.24
C SER A 24 15.85 -5.20 4.66
N SER A 25 15.79 -5.15 3.34
CA SER A 25 14.65 -4.53 2.65
C SER A 25 13.35 -5.23 3.01
N GLU A 26 13.42 -6.54 3.26
CA GLU A 26 12.25 -7.32 3.65
C GLU A 26 11.70 -6.86 4.98
N SER A 27 12.58 -6.51 5.94
CA SER A 27 12.14 -5.97 7.22
C SER A 27 11.40 -4.67 7.03
N VAL A 28 11.90 -3.80 6.16
CA VAL A 28 11.23 -2.53 5.85
C VAL A 28 9.87 -2.78 5.22
N ALA A 29 9.81 -3.66 4.23
CA ALA A 29 8.56 -3.99 3.56
C ALA A 29 7.55 -4.58 4.54
N THR A 30 8.00 -5.46 5.42
CA THR A 30 7.13 -6.07 6.43
C THR A 30 6.54 -5.00 7.36
N ALA A 31 7.37 -4.07 7.79
CA ALA A 31 6.91 -2.98 8.66
C ALA A 31 5.88 -2.11 7.95
N LEU A 32 6.09 -1.84 6.66
CA LEU A 32 5.15 -1.04 5.88
C LEU A 32 3.83 -1.78 5.70
N CYS A 33 3.87 -3.09 5.48
CA CYS A 33 2.65 -3.89 5.37
C CYS A 33 1.89 -3.90 6.70
N ALA A 34 2.59 -4.04 7.81
CA ALA A 34 1.96 -3.99 9.13
C ALA A 34 1.32 -2.63 9.38
N ALA A 35 2.02 -1.56 9.00
CA ALA A 35 1.49 -0.22 9.15
C ALA A 35 0.25 -0.02 8.30
N ALA A 36 0.27 -0.49 7.06
CA ALA A 36 -0.88 -0.40 6.17
C ALA A 36 -2.09 -1.12 6.76
N THR A 37 -1.86 -2.32 7.30
CA THR A 37 -2.92 -3.09 7.94
C THR A 37 -3.52 -2.32 9.11
N GLN A 38 -2.66 -1.74 9.94
CA GLN A 38 -3.12 -0.99 11.09
C GLN A 38 -3.94 0.24 10.68
N VAL A 39 -3.48 0.96 9.67
CA VAL A 39 -4.21 2.12 9.16
C VAL A 39 -5.62 1.74 8.74
N ILE A 40 -5.75 0.62 8.03
CA ILE A 40 -7.06 0.17 7.57
C ILE A 40 -7.95 -0.28 8.73
N PHE A 41 -7.38 -1.02 9.68
CA PHE A 41 -8.15 -1.46 10.84
C PHE A 41 -8.69 -0.29 11.67
N GLU A 42 -7.90 0.77 11.78
CA GLU A 42 -8.29 1.95 12.58
C GLU A 42 -9.10 2.96 11.79
N SER A 43 -9.30 2.73 10.50
CA SER A 43 -10.04 3.64 9.66
C SER A 43 -11.54 3.57 9.94
N MET A 44 -12.26 4.58 9.47
CA MET A 44 -13.71 4.67 9.67
C MET A 44 -14.52 4.09 8.52
N ILE A 45 -13.86 3.42 7.60
CA ILE A 45 -14.56 2.79 6.49
C ILE A 45 -15.27 1.52 6.95
N ASP A 46 -16.25 1.07 6.17
CA ASP A 46 -17.02 -0.13 6.47
C ASP A 46 -16.14 -1.39 6.47
N ASP A 47 -16.57 -2.40 7.23
CA ASP A 47 -15.87 -3.67 7.24
C ASP A 47 -15.80 -4.31 5.86
N SER A 48 -16.84 -4.12 5.05
CA SER A 48 -16.85 -4.61 3.68
C SER A 48 -15.71 -3.98 2.87
N ASP A 49 -15.52 -2.68 3.01
CA ASP A 49 -14.45 -1.97 2.31
C ASP A 49 -13.07 -2.38 2.82
N LYS A 50 -12.97 -2.63 4.12
CA LYS A 50 -11.71 -3.14 4.70
C LYS A 50 -11.35 -4.48 4.08
N LYS A 51 -12.33 -5.37 3.95
CA LYS A 51 -12.11 -6.68 3.32
C LYS A 51 -11.68 -6.53 1.87
N GLN A 52 -12.33 -5.64 1.15
CA GLN A 52 -11.97 -5.39 -0.25
C GLN A 52 -10.52 -4.93 -0.36
N PHE A 53 -10.11 -4.05 0.54
CA PHE A 53 -8.74 -3.57 0.54
C PHE A 53 -7.75 -4.71 0.77
N PHE A 54 -8.02 -5.56 1.76
CA PHE A 54 -7.11 -6.68 2.04
C PHE A 54 -7.10 -7.70 0.91
N ASP A 55 -8.25 -7.99 0.31
CA ASP A 55 -8.32 -8.88 -0.85
C ASP A 55 -7.49 -8.32 -1.99
N ALA A 56 -7.55 -7.02 -2.20
CA ALA A 56 -6.78 -6.37 -3.25
C ALA A 56 -5.27 -6.47 -2.98
N MET A 57 -4.86 -6.32 -1.74
CA MET A 57 -3.46 -6.48 -1.39
C MET A 57 -2.97 -7.90 -1.67
N VAL A 58 -3.78 -8.90 -1.35
CA VAL A 58 -3.44 -10.30 -1.64
C VAL A 58 -3.27 -10.50 -3.14
N ILE A 59 -4.19 -9.97 -3.94
CA ILE A 59 -4.12 -10.08 -5.39
C ILE A 59 -2.86 -9.39 -5.92
N GLY A 60 -2.58 -8.18 -5.43
CA GLY A 60 -1.41 -7.43 -5.84
C GLY A 60 -0.11 -8.15 -5.52
N PHE A 61 0.02 -8.66 -4.31
CA PHE A 61 1.23 -9.38 -3.92
C PHE A 61 1.37 -10.70 -4.66
N THR A 62 0.25 -11.36 -4.97
CA THR A 62 0.28 -12.59 -5.75
C THR A 62 0.78 -12.29 -7.17
N ALA A 63 0.31 -11.21 -7.78
CA ALA A 63 0.76 -10.78 -9.08
C ALA A 63 2.25 -10.44 -9.08
N ALA A 64 2.71 -9.71 -8.06
CA ALA A 64 4.11 -9.37 -7.93
C ALA A 64 4.98 -10.62 -7.80
N LYS A 65 4.50 -11.63 -7.08
CA LYS A 65 5.21 -12.88 -6.91
C LYS A 65 5.31 -13.68 -8.21
N ALA A 66 4.34 -13.52 -9.09
CA ALA A 66 4.25 -14.32 -10.31
C ALA A 66 5.33 -14.00 -11.34
N GLY A 67 6.00 -12.85 -11.26
CA GLY A 67 7.07 -12.59 -12.21
C GLY A 67 7.48 -11.14 -12.34
N VAL A 68 8.22 -10.89 -13.39
CA VAL A 68 8.86 -9.60 -13.63
C VAL A 68 7.84 -8.48 -13.78
N ASP A 69 6.70 -8.79 -14.37
CA ASP A 69 5.65 -7.81 -14.61
C ASP A 69 4.76 -7.61 -13.40
N GLY A 70 5.04 -8.34 -12.33
CA GLY A 70 4.23 -8.29 -11.12
C GLY A 70 4.13 -6.90 -10.52
N ILE A 71 5.18 -6.12 -10.60
CA ILE A 71 5.17 -4.76 -10.07
C ILE A 71 4.17 -3.90 -10.82
N GLU A 72 4.16 -4.03 -12.15
CA GLU A 72 3.22 -3.29 -12.98
C GLU A 72 1.78 -3.70 -12.66
N GLU A 73 1.54 -4.99 -12.51
CA GLU A 73 0.22 -5.47 -12.13
C GLU A 73 -0.18 -4.98 -10.74
N LEU A 74 0.77 -4.92 -9.83
CA LEU A 74 0.53 -4.40 -8.50
C LEU A 74 0.11 -2.93 -8.56
N ASP A 75 0.82 -2.13 -9.33
CA ASP A 75 0.49 -0.73 -9.50
C ASP A 75 -0.91 -0.56 -10.09
N LYS A 76 -1.24 -1.33 -11.10
CA LYS A 76 -2.56 -1.28 -11.72
C LYS A 76 -3.64 -1.65 -10.71
N THR A 77 -3.39 -2.67 -9.92
CA THR A 77 -4.34 -3.13 -8.92
C THR A 77 -4.58 -2.05 -7.86
N PHE A 78 -3.51 -1.45 -7.36
CA PHE A 78 -3.63 -0.39 -6.38
C PHE A 78 -4.31 0.86 -6.97
N ALA A 79 -3.99 1.20 -8.20
CA ALA A 79 -4.61 2.34 -8.85
C ALA A 79 -6.11 2.14 -8.99
N LYS A 80 -6.51 0.95 -9.37
CA LYS A 80 -7.92 0.61 -9.51
C LYS A 80 -8.66 0.73 -8.18
N ILE A 81 -8.08 0.16 -7.14
CA ILE A 81 -8.69 0.17 -5.82
C ILE A 81 -8.76 1.57 -5.26
N THR A 82 -7.68 2.33 -5.39
CA THR A 82 -7.66 3.72 -4.94
C THR A 82 -8.75 4.51 -5.65
N GLY A 83 -8.92 4.26 -6.96
CA GLY A 83 -9.98 4.92 -7.71
C GLY A 83 -11.35 4.54 -7.20
N GLU A 84 -11.59 3.27 -6.93
CA GLU A 84 -12.88 2.80 -6.43
C GLU A 84 -13.19 3.40 -5.07
N PHE A 85 -12.26 3.33 -4.14
CA PHE A 85 -12.46 3.89 -2.82
C PHE A 85 -12.55 5.40 -2.86
N GLY A 86 -11.70 6.03 -3.67
CA GLY A 86 -11.71 7.48 -3.80
C GLY A 86 -13.02 7.99 -4.34
N GLU A 87 -13.58 7.31 -5.32
CA GLU A 87 -14.87 7.69 -5.89
C GLU A 87 -15.99 7.54 -4.88
N GLY A 88 -15.93 6.49 -4.07
CA GLY A 88 -16.94 6.26 -3.08
C GLY A 88 -16.88 7.21 -1.90
N VAL A 89 -15.68 7.64 -1.54
CA VAL A 89 -15.46 8.48 -0.36
C VAL A 89 -15.26 9.93 -0.75
N ASP A 90 -14.57 10.17 -1.85
CA ASP A 90 -14.13 11.50 -2.20
C ASP A 90 -14.28 11.76 -3.69
N LYS A 91 -15.50 11.74 -4.11
CA LYS A 91 -15.83 12.06 -5.49
C LYS A 91 -15.15 13.32 -6.01
N PRO A 92 -15.03 14.35 -5.19
CA PRO A 92 -14.47 15.60 -5.66
C PRO A 92 -13.03 15.53 -6.09
N LEU A 93 -12.37 14.43 -5.88
CA LEU A 93 -11.01 14.31 -6.34
C LEU A 93 -10.85 14.48 -7.82
N ASN A 94 -11.91 14.42 -8.50
CA ASN A 94 -11.92 14.65 -9.93
C ASN A 94 -11.73 16.10 -10.25
#